data_afc0a4efab713e7c9d773a71a4fe336b
#
_entry.id   afc0a4efab713e7c9d773a71a4fe336b
#
_cell.length_a   1.000
_cell.length_b   1.000
_cell.length_c   1.000
_cell.angle_alpha   90.00
_cell.angle_beta   90.00
_cell.angle_gamma   90.00
#
_symmetry.space_group_name_H-M   'P 1'
#
loop_
_entity.id
_entity.type
_entity.pdbx_description
1 polymer ?
#
loop_
_entity_poly.entity_id
_entity_poly.type
_entity_poly.pdbx_seq_one_letter_code
_entity_poly.pdbx_strand_id
1 'polypeptide(L)' 'MLKPGKDIIGVMIESHLKAGNQKIPADLSQLTYGQSITDACIDLNATRELLARLSEAVLEARTKAPACV' A
#
# COMPACT_ATOMS: atom_id res chain seq x y z
N MET A 1 -18.71 -3.37 0.97
CA MET A 1 -17.67 -3.87 0.07
C MET A 1 -17.61 -3.05 -1.20
N LEU A 2 -16.43 -2.69 -1.62
CA LEU A 2 -16.25 -1.88 -2.82
C LEU A 2 -16.34 -2.73 -4.07
N LYS A 3 -16.99 -2.20 -5.07
CA LYS A 3 -17.07 -2.86 -6.36
C LYS A 3 -15.81 -2.53 -7.15
N PRO A 4 -15.14 -3.53 -7.69
CA PRO A 4 -13.90 -3.27 -8.42
C PRO A 4 -14.15 -2.43 -9.67
N GLY A 5 -13.32 -1.46 -9.85
CA GLY A 5 -13.21 -0.71 -11.08
C GLY A 5 -14.22 0.39 -11.33
N LYS A 6 -15.28 0.48 -10.54
CA LYS A 6 -16.30 1.49 -10.79
C LYS A 6 -16.26 2.67 -9.84
N ASP A 7 -16.10 2.38 -8.55
CA ASP A 7 -16.18 3.43 -7.54
C ASP A 7 -14.82 3.86 -7.04
N ILE A 8 -13.78 3.16 -7.46
CA ILE A 8 -12.42 3.45 -7.02
C ILE A 8 -11.67 4.16 -8.13
N ILE A 9 -11.27 5.39 -7.87
CA ILE A 9 -10.48 6.15 -8.84
C ILE A 9 -9.01 6.22 -8.44
N GLY A 10 -8.69 5.75 -7.26
CA GLY A 10 -7.31 5.73 -6.79
C GLY A 10 -7.22 5.03 -5.46
N VAL A 11 -6.01 4.77 -5.04
CA VAL A 11 -5.73 4.14 -3.74
C VAL A 11 -4.59 4.87 -3.07
N MET A 12 -4.54 4.75 -1.74
CA MET A 12 -3.42 5.25 -0.96
C MET A 12 -2.86 4.10 -0.16
N ILE A 13 -1.55 3.94 -0.23
CA ILE A 13 -0.85 2.88 0.49
C ILE A 13 0.21 3.54 1.36
N GLU A 14 0.15 3.28 2.66
CA GLU A 14 1.16 3.77 3.57
C GLU A 14 2.26 2.73 3.68
N SER A 15 3.41 3.05 3.12
CA SER A 15 4.54 2.12 3.06
C SER A 15 5.82 2.79 3.52
N HIS A 16 6.73 1.98 4.02
CA HIS A 16 8.04 2.42 4.45
C HIS A 16 9.03 1.26 4.24
N LEU A 17 10.29 1.48 4.56
CA LEU A 17 11.27 0.40 4.41
C LEU A 17 10.96 -0.77 5.32
N LYS A 18 10.50 -0.50 6.54
CA LYS A 18 10.12 -1.54 7.50
C LYS A 18 8.65 -1.42 7.86
N ALA A 19 8.04 -2.54 8.13
CA ALA A 19 6.64 -2.59 8.50
C ALA A 19 6.40 -2.06 9.91
N GLY A 20 5.16 -1.64 10.15
CA GLY A 20 4.72 -1.21 11.47
C GLY A 20 5.07 0.23 11.78
N ASN A 21 5.13 0.54 13.05
CA ASN A 21 5.51 1.85 13.52
C ASN A 21 6.28 1.72 14.83
N GLN A 22 6.83 2.82 15.29
CA GLN A 22 7.59 2.87 16.53
C GLN A 22 7.33 4.18 17.24
N LYS A 23 7.52 4.17 18.54
CA LYS A 23 7.48 5.39 19.33
C LYS A 23 8.84 6.05 19.31
N ILE A 24 8.87 7.35 19.44
CA ILE A 24 10.12 8.08 19.51
C ILE A 24 10.73 7.83 20.88
N PRO A 25 11.90 7.19 20.97
CA PRO A 25 12.54 6.94 22.26
C PRO A 25 13.19 8.20 22.80
N ALA A 26 13.49 8.18 24.11
CA ALA A 26 14.21 9.30 24.72
C ALA A 26 15.59 9.46 24.09
N ASP A 27 16.22 8.35 23.74
CA ASP A 27 17.50 8.35 23.04
C ASP A 27 17.26 8.15 21.55
N LEU A 28 17.44 9.19 20.76
CA LEU A 28 17.17 9.14 19.35
C LEU A 28 18.06 8.14 18.60
N SER A 29 19.20 7.78 19.16
CA SER A 29 20.07 6.79 18.54
C SER A 29 19.43 5.39 18.52
N GLN A 30 18.38 5.17 19.28
CA GLN A 30 17.68 3.89 19.32
C GLN A 30 16.54 3.80 18.32
N LEU A 31 16.32 4.84 17.54
CA LEU A 31 15.31 4.79 16.47
C LEU A 31 15.69 3.74 15.43
N THR A 32 14.68 2.99 14.99
CA THR A 32 14.87 2.04 13.91
C THR A 32 14.78 2.77 12.60
N TYR A 33 15.84 2.73 11.82
CA TYR A 33 15.86 3.37 10.52
C TYR A 33 14.84 2.72 9.58
N GLY A 34 14.08 3.54 8.89
CA GLY A 34 13.15 3.04 7.89
C GLY A 34 11.83 2.55 8.44
N GLN A 35 11.52 2.82 9.70
CA GLN A 35 10.24 2.48 10.29
C GLN A 35 9.50 3.75 10.71
N SER A 36 8.21 3.80 10.43
CA SER A 36 7.38 4.97 10.71
C SER A 36 7.34 5.32 12.20
N ILE A 37 7.30 6.60 12.50
CA ILE A 37 7.08 7.07 13.88
C ILE A 37 5.66 7.56 14.08
N THR A 38 4.83 7.46 13.06
CA THR A 38 3.43 7.85 13.11
C THR A 38 2.57 6.62 12.85
N ASP A 39 1.84 6.60 11.74
CA ASP A 39 0.97 5.49 11.42
C ASP A 39 1.77 4.25 10.99
N ALA A 40 1.22 3.09 11.28
CA ALA A 40 1.85 1.84 10.86
C ALA A 40 1.81 1.73 9.34
N CYS A 41 2.93 1.28 8.77
CA CYS A 41 3.07 1.14 7.33
C CYS A 41 3.39 -0.30 6.97
N ILE A 42 3.17 -0.66 5.70
CA ILE A 42 3.65 -1.94 5.19
C ILE A 42 5.06 -1.75 4.65
N ASP A 43 5.82 -2.83 4.57
CA ASP A 43 7.19 -2.75 4.07
C ASP A 43 7.22 -2.77 2.54
N LEU A 44 8.42 -2.68 1.98
CA LEU A 44 8.58 -2.63 0.53
C LEU A 44 8.15 -3.92 -0.16
N ASN A 45 8.40 -5.07 0.46
CA ASN A 45 7.98 -6.33 -0.14
C ASN A 45 6.48 -6.45 -0.20
N ALA A 46 5.79 -6.09 0.89
CA ALA A 46 4.33 -6.10 0.92
C ALA A 46 3.75 -5.09 -0.07
N THR A 47 4.39 -3.93 -0.20
CA THR A 47 3.98 -2.91 -1.15
C THR A 47 4.08 -3.43 -2.57
N ARG A 48 5.18 -4.10 -2.90
CA ARG A 48 5.37 -4.68 -4.24
C ARG A 48 4.29 -5.71 -4.55
N GLU A 49 4.00 -6.60 -3.61
CA GLU A 49 2.94 -7.60 -3.80
C GLU A 49 1.59 -6.96 -4.00
N LEU A 50 1.30 -5.93 -3.22
CA LEU A 50 0.02 -5.24 -3.31
C LEU A 50 -0.14 -4.56 -4.67
N LEU A 51 0.92 -3.91 -5.14
CA LEU A 51 0.90 -3.26 -6.45
C LEU A 51 0.71 -4.29 -7.58
N ALA A 52 1.34 -5.45 -7.45
CA ALA A 52 1.16 -6.50 -8.44
C ALA A 52 -0.28 -6.99 -8.48
N ARG A 53 -0.90 -7.16 -7.33
CA ARG A 53 -2.31 -7.57 -7.25
C ARG A 53 -3.25 -6.51 -7.81
N LEU A 54 -2.96 -5.24 -7.54
CA LEU A 54 -3.74 -4.15 -8.12
C LEU A 54 -3.64 -4.14 -9.64
N SER A 55 -2.43 -4.34 -10.15
CA SER A 55 -2.22 -4.40 -11.59
C SER A 55 -3.01 -5.53 -12.21
N GLU A 56 -2.99 -6.71 -11.60
CA GLU A 56 -3.77 -7.84 -12.10
C GLU A 56 -5.27 -7.56 -12.06
N ALA A 57 -5.74 -6.95 -10.99
CA ALA A 57 -7.16 -6.63 -10.86
C ALA A 57 -7.61 -5.63 -11.92
N VAL A 58 -6.78 -4.64 -12.22
CA VAL A 58 -7.10 -3.67 -13.26
C VAL A 58 -7.13 -4.32 -14.62
N LEU A 59 -6.15 -5.16 -14.92
CA LEU A 59 -6.12 -5.87 -16.19
C LEU A 59 -7.32 -6.79 -16.34
N GLU A 60 -7.69 -7.48 -15.28
CA GLU A 60 -8.84 -8.36 -15.30
C GLU A 60 -10.13 -7.57 -15.55
N ALA A 61 -10.27 -6.45 -14.86
CA ALA A 61 -11.43 -5.60 -15.05
C ALA A 61 -11.52 -5.07 -16.47
N ARG A 62 -10.39 -4.72 -17.07
CA ARG A 62 -10.36 -4.22 -18.45
C ARG A 62 -10.71 -5.28 -19.47
N THR A 63 -10.30 -6.53 -19.22
CA THR A 63 -10.61 -7.61 -20.15
C THR A 63 -12.06 -8.07 -20.06
N LYS A 64 -12.65 -7.95 -18.88
CA LYS A 64 -14.03 -8.37 -18.68
C LYS A 64 -15.04 -7.28 -18.99
N ALA A 65 -14.66 -6.04 -18.82
CA ALA A 65 -15.55 -4.93 -19.07
C ALA A 65 -15.59 -4.63 -20.57
N PRO A 66 -16.74 -4.28 -21.09
CA PRO A 66 -16.79 -3.73 -22.44
C PRO A 66 -15.96 -2.48 -22.45
N ALA A 67 -15.33 -2.34 -23.49
CA ALA A 67 -14.47 -1.22 -23.62
C ALA A 67 -15.17 0.03 -23.24
N CYS A 68 -14.80 0.72 -22.47
CA CYS A 68 -15.32 1.76 -22.16
C CYS A 68 -15.07 2.24 -21.32
N VAL A 69 -14.95 1.91 -21.20
CA VAL A 69 -15.08 2.33 -20.56
C VAL A 69 -14.67 3.18 -20.15
#